data_985cd3f23b157161456acebbb7570a9f
#
_entry.id   985cd3f23b157161456acebbb7570a9f
#
_cell.length_a   1.000
_cell.length_b   1.000
_cell.length_c   1.000
_cell.angle_alpha   90.00
_cell.angle_beta   90.00
_cell.angle_gamma   90.00
#
_symmetry.space_group_name_H-M   'P 1'
#
loop_
_entity.id
_entity.type
_entity.pdbx_description
1 polymer ?
#
loop_
_entity_poly.entity_id
_entity_poly.type
_entity_poly.pdbx_seq_one_letter_code
_entity_poly.pdbx_strand_id
1 'polypeptide(L)'
;SVYGANTEMPFSIHHNVDHPLSLYGATKKANELMAHTYSQLYQLPTTGLRFFTVYGPWGRPDMSLFLFTRNIIKGKPIDVFNNGEHSRDFTYIDDIANGVVGVLDKIASPNDEWTGSKPDPATSAAPYRLYNIGNNNPVRLMDYIHILEDKLGKKAELNMLPMQPGDVPATYADVSDLEREIGYRPQTSIDVGIENFVSWYRSFSK
;
A
#
# COMPACT_ATOMS: atom_id res chain seq x y z
N SER A 1 2.52 0.32 -7.07
CA SER A 1 2.93 0.85 -8.40
C SER A 1 4.31 0.40 -8.83
N VAL A 2 5.24 0.16 -7.89
CA VAL A 2 6.61 -0.30 -8.23
C VAL A 2 6.61 -1.69 -8.88
N TYR A 3 5.62 -2.53 -8.58
CA TYR A 3 5.51 -3.87 -9.17
C TYR A 3 5.18 -3.86 -10.68
N GLY A 4 4.66 -2.74 -11.21
CA GLY A 4 4.48 -2.54 -12.65
C GLY A 4 3.69 -3.65 -13.34
N ALA A 5 4.29 -4.23 -14.38
CA ALA A 5 3.70 -5.30 -15.19
C ALA A 5 3.75 -6.70 -14.53
N ASN A 6 4.16 -6.80 -13.27
CA ASN A 6 4.22 -8.07 -12.56
C ASN A 6 2.81 -8.61 -12.32
N THR A 7 2.55 -9.87 -12.65
CA THR A 7 1.24 -10.53 -12.52
C THR A 7 1.22 -11.61 -11.44
N GLU A 8 2.39 -12.01 -10.92
CA GLU A 8 2.50 -13.00 -9.86
C GLU A 8 2.08 -12.39 -8.52
N MET A 9 1.11 -13.00 -7.87
CA MET A 9 0.59 -12.55 -6.57
C MET A 9 0.59 -13.69 -5.54
N PRO A 10 0.80 -13.38 -4.25
CA PRO A 10 1.03 -12.04 -3.70
C PRO A 10 2.34 -11.41 -4.19
N PHE A 11 2.38 -10.09 -4.29
CA PHE A 11 3.58 -9.36 -4.68
C PHE A 11 4.67 -9.54 -3.63
N SER A 12 5.78 -10.17 -4.02
CA SER A 12 6.94 -10.38 -3.16
C SER A 12 8.03 -9.34 -3.38
N ILE A 13 8.73 -8.96 -2.32
CA ILE A 13 9.90 -8.08 -2.40
C ILE A 13 11.05 -8.69 -3.22
N HIS A 14 11.04 -10.01 -3.40
CA HIS A 14 12.03 -10.76 -4.19
C HIS A 14 11.72 -10.78 -5.69
N HIS A 15 10.56 -10.27 -6.12
CA HIS A 15 10.23 -10.17 -7.54
C HIS A 15 11.03 -9.05 -8.21
N ASN A 16 11.45 -9.30 -9.46
CA ASN A 16 11.95 -8.25 -10.33
C ASN A 16 10.84 -7.23 -10.63
N VAL A 17 11.15 -5.94 -10.56
CA VAL A 17 10.21 -4.84 -10.74
C VAL A 17 10.72 -3.79 -11.74
N ASP A 18 11.41 -4.23 -12.79
CA ASP A 18 12.06 -3.35 -13.78
C ASP A 18 11.16 -2.95 -14.97
N HIS A 19 9.86 -3.31 -14.93
CA HIS A 19 8.88 -3.01 -15.98
C HIS A 19 7.71 -2.16 -15.43
N PRO A 20 7.97 -0.87 -15.08
CA PRO A 20 6.92 0.01 -14.56
C PRO A 20 5.86 0.31 -15.63
N LEU A 21 4.57 0.39 -15.25
CA LEU A 21 3.46 0.75 -16.12
C LEU A 21 3.13 2.25 -16.10
N SER A 22 3.80 3.02 -15.24
CA SER A 22 3.59 4.46 -15.12
C SER A 22 4.89 5.17 -14.74
N LEU A 23 4.97 6.47 -15.06
CA LEU A 23 6.10 7.30 -14.62
C LEU A 23 6.20 7.33 -13.08
N TYR A 24 5.06 7.33 -12.39
CA TYR A 24 5.04 7.24 -10.92
C TYR A 24 5.72 5.95 -10.42
N GLY A 25 5.38 4.79 -10.99
CA GLY A 25 6.03 3.52 -10.68
C GLY A 25 7.54 3.56 -10.92
N ALA A 26 7.97 4.15 -12.05
CA ALA A 26 9.38 4.33 -12.37
C ALA A 26 10.10 5.21 -11.33
N THR A 27 9.49 6.33 -10.88
CA THR A 27 10.09 7.16 -9.83
C THR A 27 10.22 6.44 -8.50
N LYS A 28 9.28 5.54 -8.16
CA LYS A 28 9.38 4.72 -6.93
C LYS A 28 10.52 3.72 -7.02
N LYS A 29 10.72 3.08 -8.17
CA LYS A 29 11.90 2.23 -8.38
C LYS A 29 13.21 3.04 -8.33
N ALA A 30 13.23 4.22 -8.93
CA ALA A 30 14.40 5.12 -8.86
C ALA A 30 14.77 5.47 -7.42
N ASN A 31 13.80 5.70 -6.53
CA ASN A 31 14.06 5.93 -5.10
C ASN A 31 14.78 4.75 -4.45
N GLU A 32 14.37 3.51 -4.74
CA GLU A 32 15.02 2.30 -4.21
C GLU A 32 16.47 2.19 -4.70
N LEU A 33 16.71 2.45 -5.99
CA LEU A 33 18.06 2.41 -6.58
C LEU A 33 18.99 3.48 -5.98
N MET A 34 18.50 4.70 -5.80
CA MET A 34 19.25 5.78 -5.15
C MET A 34 19.56 5.42 -3.68
N ALA A 35 18.56 4.93 -2.94
CA ALA A 35 18.73 4.52 -1.55
C ALA A 35 19.77 3.40 -1.40
N HIS A 36 19.72 2.39 -2.29
CA HIS A 36 20.73 1.33 -2.33
C HIS A 36 22.14 1.90 -2.62
N THR A 37 22.27 2.84 -3.57
CA THR A 37 23.55 3.46 -3.91
C THR A 37 24.16 4.17 -2.69
N TYR A 38 23.36 4.90 -1.93
CA TYR A 38 23.82 5.55 -0.69
C TYR A 38 24.22 4.54 0.38
N SER A 39 23.43 3.47 0.53
CA SER A 39 23.79 2.37 1.43
C SER A 39 25.14 1.74 1.05
N GLN A 40 25.36 1.47 -0.23
CA GLN A 40 26.61 0.87 -0.72
C GLN A 40 27.81 1.80 -0.54
N LEU A 41 27.69 3.08 -0.93
CA LEU A 41 28.84 4.01 -0.92
C LEU A 41 29.24 4.48 0.48
N TYR A 42 28.24 4.69 1.34
CA TYR A 42 28.44 5.33 2.64
C TYR A 42 28.20 4.40 3.82
N GLN A 43 27.93 3.11 3.55
CA GLN A 43 27.55 2.14 4.58
C GLN A 43 26.39 2.63 5.47
N LEU A 44 25.48 3.40 4.87
CA LEU A 44 24.31 3.93 5.54
C LEU A 44 23.23 2.85 5.63
N PRO A 45 22.87 2.37 6.83
CA PRO A 45 21.79 1.42 6.98
C PRO A 45 20.47 1.98 6.43
N THR A 46 19.89 1.29 5.47
CA THR A 46 18.73 1.78 4.74
C THR A 46 17.64 0.71 4.65
N THR A 47 16.44 1.03 5.12
CA THR A 47 15.26 0.18 4.96
C THR A 47 14.22 0.89 4.10
N GLY A 48 13.88 0.29 2.96
CA GLY A 48 12.79 0.73 2.10
C GLY A 48 11.49 0.02 2.44
N LEU A 49 10.38 0.77 2.51
CA LEU A 49 9.06 0.22 2.74
C LEU A 49 8.16 0.47 1.51
N ARG A 50 7.65 -0.60 0.91
CA ARG A 50 6.66 -0.55 -0.17
C ARG A 50 5.27 -0.56 0.45
N PHE A 51 4.69 0.63 0.60
CA PHE A 51 3.33 0.79 1.12
C PHE A 51 2.30 0.34 0.10
N PHE A 52 1.38 -0.49 0.54
CA PHE A 52 0.16 -0.78 -0.21
C PHE A 52 -0.90 0.29 0.05
N THR A 53 -2.18 0.01 -0.14
CA THR A 53 -3.19 1.07 -0.06
C THR A 53 -3.50 1.42 1.39
N VAL A 54 -2.86 2.47 1.90
CA VAL A 54 -3.10 2.99 3.27
C VAL A 54 -4.39 3.78 3.31
N TYR A 55 -5.20 3.56 4.36
CA TYR A 55 -6.43 4.30 4.60
C TYR A 55 -6.62 4.60 6.09
N GLY A 56 -7.44 5.60 6.41
CA GLY A 56 -7.74 5.97 7.80
C GLY A 56 -7.81 7.48 8.02
N PRO A 57 -7.97 7.92 9.28
CA PRO A 57 -7.94 9.33 9.66
C PRO A 57 -6.70 10.06 9.13
N TRP A 58 -6.85 11.34 8.80
CA TRP A 58 -5.79 12.19 8.23
C TRP A 58 -5.27 11.74 6.87
N GLY A 59 -6.00 10.83 6.21
CA GLY A 59 -5.70 10.42 4.85
C GLY A 59 -5.79 11.58 3.85
N ARG A 60 -5.06 11.48 2.74
CA ARG A 60 -5.06 12.49 1.69
C ARG A 60 -6.47 12.69 1.11
N PRO A 61 -6.92 13.95 0.91
CA PRO A 61 -8.29 14.21 0.46
C PRO A 61 -8.57 13.82 -1.01
N ASP A 62 -7.55 13.48 -1.79
CA ASP A 62 -7.63 12.96 -3.16
C ASP A 62 -7.72 11.42 -3.23
N MET A 63 -7.64 10.72 -2.10
CA MET A 63 -7.80 9.27 -2.03
C MET A 63 -9.28 8.86 -1.98
N SER A 64 -9.56 7.65 -2.47
CA SER A 64 -10.94 7.13 -2.65
C SER A 64 -11.80 7.23 -1.39
N LEU A 65 -11.29 6.86 -0.20
CA LEU A 65 -12.08 6.90 1.03
C LEU A 65 -12.59 8.31 1.33
N PHE A 66 -11.71 9.31 1.22
CA PHE A 66 -12.06 10.70 1.48
C PHE A 66 -13.02 11.23 0.42
N LEU A 67 -12.72 10.98 -0.87
CA LEU A 67 -13.55 11.40 -1.99
C LEU A 67 -14.95 10.79 -1.93
N PHE A 68 -15.03 9.48 -1.70
CA PHE A 68 -16.30 8.75 -1.61
C PHE A 68 -17.13 9.24 -0.44
N THR A 69 -16.53 9.33 0.76
CA THR A 69 -17.20 9.84 1.95
C THR A 69 -17.78 11.23 1.72
N ARG A 70 -16.96 12.15 1.19
CA ARG A 70 -17.39 13.52 0.89
C ARG A 70 -18.54 13.57 -0.09
N ASN A 71 -18.45 12.79 -1.17
CA ASN A 71 -19.44 12.80 -2.23
C ASN A 71 -20.76 12.14 -1.78
N ILE A 72 -20.69 11.00 -1.09
CA ILE A 72 -21.88 10.32 -0.55
C ILE A 72 -22.62 11.22 0.43
N ILE A 73 -21.92 11.88 1.36
CA ILE A 73 -22.55 12.81 2.31
C ILE A 73 -23.26 13.96 1.56
N LYS A 74 -22.62 14.50 0.52
CA LYS A 74 -23.17 15.62 -0.29
C LYS A 74 -24.22 15.18 -1.32
N GLY A 75 -24.53 13.89 -1.45
CA GLY A 75 -25.45 13.36 -2.47
C GLY A 75 -24.92 13.55 -3.89
N LYS A 76 -23.61 13.47 -4.08
CA LYS A 76 -22.95 13.50 -5.38
C LYS A 76 -22.50 12.09 -5.78
N PRO A 77 -22.46 11.78 -7.09
CA PRO A 77 -21.97 10.49 -7.55
C PRO A 77 -20.48 10.30 -7.19
N ILE A 78 -20.09 9.02 -7.04
CA ILE A 78 -18.71 8.59 -6.90
C ILE A 78 -18.26 7.86 -8.16
N ASP A 79 -17.04 8.17 -8.64
CA ASP A 79 -16.45 7.50 -9.79
C ASP A 79 -15.87 6.15 -9.38
N VAL A 80 -16.38 5.09 -10.01
CA VAL A 80 -16.00 3.70 -9.75
C VAL A 80 -15.32 3.14 -10.99
N PHE A 81 -13.98 3.23 -11.01
CA PHE A 81 -13.18 2.76 -12.13
C PHE A 81 -13.14 1.24 -12.24
N ASN A 82 -12.80 0.76 -13.45
CA ASN A 82 -12.82 -0.67 -13.83
C ASN A 82 -14.17 -1.33 -13.51
N ASN A 83 -15.28 -0.58 -13.67
CA ASN A 83 -16.63 -1.06 -13.36
C ASN A 83 -16.75 -1.71 -11.96
N GLY A 84 -15.94 -1.29 -10.99
CA GLY A 84 -15.91 -1.83 -9.64
C GLY A 84 -15.13 -3.14 -9.47
N GLU A 85 -14.52 -3.66 -10.53
CA GLU A 85 -13.77 -4.92 -10.51
C GLU A 85 -12.30 -4.74 -10.04
N HIS A 86 -12.08 -3.81 -9.11
CA HIS A 86 -10.81 -3.67 -8.45
C HIS A 86 -10.76 -4.43 -7.14
N SER A 87 -9.58 -4.96 -6.81
CA SER A 87 -9.26 -5.46 -5.47
C SER A 87 -8.00 -4.77 -4.97
N ARG A 88 -8.00 -4.32 -3.73
CA ARG A 88 -6.86 -3.65 -3.12
C ARG A 88 -6.55 -4.24 -1.75
N ASP A 89 -5.26 -4.34 -1.48
CA ASP A 89 -4.76 -4.61 -0.13
C ASP A 89 -4.83 -3.31 0.66
N PHE A 90 -5.96 -3.10 1.37
CA PHE A 90 -6.19 -1.93 2.19
C PHE A 90 -5.63 -2.14 3.60
N THR A 91 -4.79 -1.23 4.06
CA THR A 91 -4.15 -1.31 5.37
C THR A 91 -4.47 -0.08 6.21
N TYR A 92 -4.98 -0.28 7.41
CA TYR A 92 -5.35 0.82 8.30
C TYR A 92 -4.11 1.57 8.80
N ILE A 93 -4.23 2.88 8.96
CA ILE A 93 -3.10 3.77 9.25
C ILE A 93 -2.35 3.40 10.53
N ASP A 94 -3.02 2.95 11.60
CA ASP A 94 -2.36 2.58 12.85
C ASP A 94 -1.53 1.30 12.69
N ASP A 95 -2.00 0.32 11.91
CA ASP A 95 -1.22 -0.87 11.58
C ASP A 95 0.03 -0.51 10.79
N ILE A 96 -0.09 0.43 9.85
CA ILE A 96 1.06 0.97 9.10
C ILE A 96 2.04 1.68 10.04
N ALA A 97 1.55 2.55 10.92
CA ALA A 97 2.40 3.28 11.87
C ALA A 97 3.17 2.33 12.79
N ASN A 98 2.50 1.29 13.30
CA ASN A 98 3.13 0.25 14.11
C ASN A 98 4.23 -0.49 13.34
N GLY A 99 3.99 -0.83 12.07
CA GLY A 99 4.99 -1.45 11.21
C GLY A 99 6.20 -0.55 10.98
N VAL A 100 5.99 0.74 10.70
CA VAL A 100 7.07 1.73 10.52
C VAL A 100 7.91 1.87 11.80
N VAL A 101 7.27 1.99 12.96
CA VAL A 101 7.96 2.10 14.26
C VAL A 101 8.76 0.83 14.55
N GLY A 102 8.16 -0.35 14.32
CA GLY A 102 8.87 -1.63 14.51
C GLY A 102 10.13 -1.78 13.65
N VAL A 103 10.10 -1.23 12.43
CA VAL A 103 11.26 -1.26 11.52
C VAL A 103 12.37 -0.30 11.98
N LEU A 104 12.07 0.80 12.68
CA LEU A 104 13.07 1.74 13.17
C LEU A 104 14.06 1.06 14.15
N ASP A 105 13.56 0.12 14.93
CA ASP A 105 14.41 -0.61 15.91
C ASP A 105 15.18 -1.78 15.25
N LYS A 106 14.90 -2.07 13.97
CA LYS A 106 15.55 -3.15 13.21
C LYS A 106 16.43 -2.56 12.10
N ILE A 107 17.64 -2.17 12.51
CA ILE A 107 18.62 -1.57 11.60
C ILE A 107 19.02 -2.56 10.50
N ALA A 108 18.97 -2.14 9.24
CA ALA A 108 19.37 -2.95 8.11
C ALA A 108 20.88 -3.32 8.22
N SER A 109 21.19 -4.58 7.99
CA SER A 109 22.54 -5.14 7.95
C SER A 109 22.84 -5.74 6.58
N PRO A 110 24.12 -5.87 6.20
CA PRO A 110 24.54 -6.62 5.01
C PRO A 110 23.97 -8.04 5.03
N ASN A 111 23.68 -8.59 3.85
CA ASN A 111 23.37 -10.00 3.67
C ASN A 111 24.64 -10.71 3.15
N ASP A 112 25.30 -11.49 4.01
CA ASP A 112 26.55 -12.18 3.69
C ASP A 112 26.38 -13.29 2.62
N GLU A 113 25.14 -13.76 2.43
CA GLU A 113 24.80 -14.75 1.40
C GLU A 113 24.47 -14.12 0.04
N TRP A 114 24.38 -12.79 -0.04
CA TRP A 114 24.07 -12.10 -1.27
C TRP A 114 25.21 -12.21 -2.30
N THR A 115 24.88 -12.55 -3.54
CA THR A 115 25.87 -12.63 -4.62
C THR A 115 25.41 -11.92 -5.87
N GLY A 116 26.31 -11.27 -6.59
CA GLY A 116 26.03 -10.61 -7.85
C GLY A 116 25.66 -11.55 -9.00
N SER A 117 25.91 -12.87 -8.86
CA SER A 117 25.50 -13.88 -9.84
C SER A 117 24.02 -14.28 -9.69
N LYS A 118 23.43 -14.08 -8.51
CA LYS A 118 22.02 -14.30 -8.22
C LYS A 118 21.52 -13.18 -7.28
N PRO A 119 21.40 -11.96 -7.80
CA PRO A 119 21.06 -10.81 -6.96
C PRO A 119 19.60 -10.90 -6.50
N ASP A 120 19.39 -10.85 -5.18
CA ASP A 120 18.07 -10.67 -4.59
C ASP A 120 17.76 -9.16 -4.52
N PRO A 121 16.65 -8.68 -5.12
CA PRO A 121 16.31 -7.26 -5.13
C PRO A 121 15.95 -6.69 -3.74
N ALA A 122 15.58 -7.54 -2.78
CA ALA A 122 15.15 -7.13 -1.45
C ALA A 122 16.31 -6.91 -0.47
N THR A 123 17.52 -7.40 -0.79
CA THR A 123 18.69 -7.39 0.08
C THR A 123 19.93 -6.98 -0.70
N SER A 124 21.06 -6.82 -0.01
CA SER A 124 22.35 -6.51 -0.64
C SER A 124 23.51 -6.94 0.24
N ALA A 125 24.72 -6.98 -0.32
CA ALA A 125 25.97 -6.98 0.45
C ALA A 125 26.21 -5.65 1.19
N ALA A 126 25.48 -4.59 0.86
CA ALA A 126 25.37 -3.36 1.65
C ALA A 126 24.30 -3.49 2.74
N PRO A 127 24.29 -2.62 3.78
CA PRO A 127 23.25 -2.61 4.81
C PRO A 127 21.91 -2.06 4.28
N TYR A 128 21.28 -2.81 3.37
CA TYR A 128 20.08 -2.44 2.64
C TYR A 128 19.01 -3.54 2.72
N ARG A 129 17.76 -3.14 2.98
CA ARG A 129 16.60 -4.02 3.04
C ARG A 129 15.37 -3.38 2.42
N LEU A 130 14.53 -4.20 1.78
CA LEU A 130 13.17 -3.82 1.40
C LEU A 130 12.16 -4.68 2.14
N TYR A 131 11.00 -4.09 2.44
CA TYR A 131 9.82 -4.80 2.93
C TYR A 131 8.55 -4.28 2.26
N ASN A 132 7.60 -5.18 2.03
CA ASN A 132 6.22 -4.79 1.81
C ASN A 132 5.58 -4.49 3.16
N ILE A 133 4.75 -3.45 3.18
CA ILE A 133 3.89 -3.15 4.31
C ILE A 133 2.45 -3.00 3.81
N GLY A 134 1.62 -3.97 4.17
CA GLY A 134 0.27 -4.17 3.69
C GLY A 134 -0.53 -5.01 4.69
N ASN A 135 -1.78 -5.31 4.37
CA ASN A 135 -2.66 -6.10 5.23
C ASN A 135 -2.64 -7.60 4.90
N ASN A 136 -2.05 -7.97 3.77
CA ASN A 136 -2.07 -9.34 3.26
C ASN A 136 -3.50 -9.93 3.16
N ASN A 137 -4.47 -9.04 2.90
CA ASN A 137 -5.90 -9.39 2.81
C ASN A 137 -6.62 -8.47 1.80
N PRO A 138 -6.61 -8.81 0.50
CA PRO A 138 -7.24 -8.00 -0.53
C PRO A 138 -8.76 -7.89 -0.33
N VAL A 139 -9.30 -6.68 -0.48
CA VAL A 139 -10.73 -6.38 -0.40
C VAL A 139 -11.23 -5.87 -1.74
N ARG A 140 -12.37 -6.36 -2.21
CA ARG A 140 -13.02 -5.88 -3.43
C ARG A 140 -13.51 -4.45 -3.24
N LEU A 141 -13.35 -3.61 -4.28
CA LEU A 141 -13.78 -2.21 -4.21
C LEU A 141 -15.26 -2.05 -3.89
N MET A 142 -16.12 -2.91 -4.44
CA MET A 142 -17.55 -2.85 -4.16
C MET A 142 -17.89 -3.20 -2.71
N ASP A 143 -17.19 -4.18 -2.10
CA ASP A 143 -17.38 -4.53 -0.69
C ASP A 143 -16.96 -3.35 0.21
N TYR A 144 -15.84 -2.70 -0.14
CA TYR A 144 -15.38 -1.47 0.52
C TYR A 144 -16.41 -0.34 0.45
N ILE A 145 -17.04 -0.11 -0.72
CA ILE A 145 -18.08 0.89 -0.91
C ILE A 145 -19.32 0.54 -0.07
N HIS A 146 -19.75 -0.71 -0.05
CA HIS A 146 -20.91 -1.15 0.74
C HIS A 146 -20.69 -0.93 2.24
N ILE A 147 -19.52 -1.26 2.77
CA ILE A 147 -19.20 -0.99 4.18
C ILE A 147 -19.26 0.52 4.45
N LEU A 148 -18.71 1.34 3.55
CA LEU A 148 -18.75 2.80 3.72
C LEU A 148 -20.19 3.34 3.70
N GLU A 149 -21.04 2.85 2.80
CA GLU A 149 -22.48 3.19 2.76
C GLU A 149 -23.17 2.88 4.09
N ASP A 150 -22.92 1.69 4.63
CA ASP A 150 -23.52 1.25 5.90
C ASP A 150 -23.07 2.12 7.08
N LYS A 151 -21.77 2.47 7.17
CA LYS A 151 -21.25 3.36 8.21
C LYS A 151 -21.74 4.80 8.06
N LEU A 152 -22.00 5.26 6.85
CA LEU A 152 -22.59 6.58 6.59
C LEU A 152 -24.10 6.62 6.79
N GLY A 153 -24.79 5.48 6.69
CA GLY A 153 -26.24 5.38 6.67
C GLY A 153 -26.84 5.95 5.38
N LYS A 154 -26.09 5.94 4.26
CA LYS A 154 -26.48 6.57 3.00
C LYS A 154 -25.91 5.80 1.81
N LYS A 155 -26.75 5.54 0.81
CA LYS A 155 -26.33 4.88 -0.43
C LYS A 155 -25.58 5.84 -1.36
N ALA A 156 -24.58 5.29 -2.04
CA ALA A 156 -23.83 6.00 -3.06
C ALA A 156 -24.56 5.98 -4.40
N GLU A 157 -24.48 7.06 -5.14
CA GLU A 157 -24.75 7.08 -6.56
C GLU A 157 -23.46 6.71 -7.30
N LEU A 158 -23.47 5.60 -8.05
CA LEU A 158 -22.26 5.06 -8.69
C LEU A 158 -22.17 5.53 -10.14
N ASN A 159 -21.07 6.15 -10.50
CA ASN A 159 -20.67 6.43 -11.87
C ASN A 159 -19.61 5.40 -12.30
N MET A 160 -20.05 4.34 -13.02
CA MET A 160 -19.20 3.25 -13.43
C MET A 160 -18.35 3.66 -14.63
N LEU A 161 -17.03 3.56 -14.51
CA LEU A 161 -16.06 4.00 -15.51
C LEU A 161 -15.10 2.85 -15.90
N PRO A 162 -14.55 2.88 -17.14
CA PRO A 162 -13.50 1.94 -17.53
C PRO A 162 -12.23 2.12 -16.68
N MET A 163 -11.36 1.11 -16.71
CA MET A 163 -10.06 1.17 -16.02
C MET A 163 -9.19 2.30 -16.56
N GLN A 164 -8.52 3.02 -15.67
CA GLN A 164 -7.59 4.09 -16.05
C GLN A 164 -6.29 3.50 -16.63
N PRO A 165 -5.68 4.15 -17.63
CA PRO A 165 -4.37 3.74 -18.14
C PRO A 165 -3.30 3.75 -17.03
N GLY A 166 -2.53 2.67 -16.95
CA GLY A 166 -1.46 2.52 -15.96
C GLY A 166 -1.93 2.09 -14.56
N ASP A 167 -3.24 1.88 -14.36
CA ASP A 167 -3.77 1.27 -13.13
C ASP A 167 -3.66 -0.26 -13.20
N VAL A 168 -3.73 -0.92 -12.04
CA VAL A 168 -3.67 -2.38 -11.92
C VAL A 168 -5.00 -2.91 -11.37
N PRO A 169 -5.52 -4.07 -11.84
CA PRO A 169 -6.83 -4.58 -11.40
C PRO A 169 -6.81 -5.03 -9.93
N ALA A 170 -5.69 -5.55 -9.44
CA ALA A 170 -5.58 -6.06 -8.09
C ALA A 170 -4.21 -5.75 -7.47
N THR A 171 -4.17 -5.61 -6.14
CA THR A 171 -2.93 -5.60 -5.37
C THR A 171 -3.07 -6.53 -4.16
N TYR A 172 -2.02 -7.29 -3.90
CA TYR A 172 -1.94 -8.23 -2.80
C TYR A 172 -0.49 -8.29 -2.30
N ALA A 173 -0.25 -7.89 -1.05
CA ALA A 173 1.07 -7.85 -0.45
C ALA A 173 1.48 -9.20 0.12
N ASP A 174 2.68 -9.68 -0.20
CA ASP A 174 3.38 -10.63 0.65
C ASP A 174 4.13 -9.84 1.74
N VAL A 175 3.73 -10.00 2.98
CA VAL A 175 4.32 -9.34 4.16
C VAL A 175 5.12 -10.30 5.03
N SER A 176 5.35 -11.54 4.57
CA SER A 176 5.99 -12.61 5.35
C SER A 176 7.37 -12.22 5.88
N ASP A 177 8.13 -11.45 5.08
CA ASP A 177 9.46 -10.99 5.51
C ASP A 177 9.36 -9.99 6.66
N LEU A 178 8.43 -9.06 6.60
CA LEU A 178 8.19 -8.08 7.66
C LEU A 178 7.62 -8.76 8.92
N GLU A 179 6.71 -9.72 8.75
CA GLU A 179 6.21 -10.53 9.87
C GLU A 179 7.32 -11.29 10.58
N ARG A 180 8.20 -11.95 9.81
CA ARG A 180 9.33 -12.71 10.37
C ARG A 180 10.33 -11.80 11.10
N GLU A 181 10.56 -10.60 10.57
CA GLU A 181 11.60 -9.69 11.06
C GLU A 181 11.19 -8.94 12.33
N ILE A 182 9.96 -8.46 12.41
CA ILE A 182 9.48 -7.61 13.52
C ILE A 182 8.16 -8.09 14.14
N GLY A 183 7.64 -9.25 13.72
CA GLY A 183 6.34 -9.74 14.19
C GLY A 183 5.15 -8.92 13.66
N TYR A 184 5.32 -8.21 12.53
CA TYR A 184 4.27 -7.36 11.96
C TYR A 184 3.02 -8.16 11.64
N ARG A 185 1.91 -7.80 12.26
CA ARG A 185 0.59 -8.38 12.02
C ARG A 185 -0.47 -7.29 12.07
N PRO A 186 -0.96 -6.83 10.93
CA PRO A 186 -2.07 -5.90 10.89
C PRO A 186 -3.32 -6.55 11.49
N GLN A 187 -4.03 -5.84 12.34
CA GLN A 187 -5.15 -6.38 13.12
C GLN A 187 -6.47 -5.66 12.85
N THR A 188 -6.42 -4.51 12.19
CA THR A 188 -7.62 -3.69 11.97
C THR A 188 -8.39 -4.21 10.77
N SER A 189 -9.59 -4.74 11.00
CA SER A 189 -10.49 -5.13 9.91
C SER A 189 -10.93 -3.90 9.10
N ILE A 190 -11.30 -4.13 7.83
CA ILE A 190 -11.76 -3.06 6.95
C ILE A 190 -13.01 -2.36 7.52
N ASP A 191 -13.91 -3.10 8.14
CA ASP A 191 -15.12 -2.59 8.78
C ASP A 191 -14.80 -1.60 9.92
N VAL A 192 -13.91 -2.00 10.83
CA VAL A 192 -13.45 -1.16 11.96
C VAL A 192 -12.70 0.06 11.46
N GLY A 193 -11.81 -0.10 10.48
CA GLY A 193 -11.02 1.01 9.95
C GLY A 193 -11.88 2.06 9.23
N ILE A 194 -12.90 1.63 8.47
CA ILE A 194 -13.85 2.54 7.82
C ILE A 194 -14.71 3.26 8.88
N GLU A 195 -15.18 2.57 9.91
CA GLU A 195 -15.93 3.16 11.01
C GLU A 195 -15.12 4.27 11.72
N ASN A 196 -13.87 3.99 12.06
CA ASN A 196 -12.96 4.96 12.65
C ASN A 196 -12.76 6.18 11.76
N PHE A 197 -12.58 5.96 10.45
CA PHE A 197 -12.44 7.05 9.48
C PHE A 197 -13.72 7.90 9.42
N VAL A 198 -14.90 7.28 9.30
CA VAL A 198 -16.18 8.00 9.23
C VAL A 198 -16.42 8.83 10.51
N SER A 199 -16.11 8.28 11.67
CA SER A 199 -16.20 8.98 12.96
C SER A 199 -15.29 10.19 13.00
N TRP A 200 -14.03 10.04 12.60
CA TRP A 200 -13.08 11.13 12.46
C TRP A 200 -13.56 12.18 11.43
N TYR A 201 -14.00 11.75 10.24
CA TYR A 201 -14.43 12.66 9.18
C TYR A 201 -15.59 13.55 9.63
N ARG A 202 -16.58 12.99 10.34
CA ARG A 202 -17.71 13.74 10.89
C ARG A 202 -17.30 14.80 11.92
N SER A 203 -16.22 14.56 12.67
CA SER A 203 -15.68 15.54 13.62
C SER A 203 -14.81 16.59 12.92
N PHE A 204 -14.06 16.21 11.90
CA PHE A 204 -13.16 17.06 11.13
C PHE A 204 -13.90 18.02 10.20
N SER A 205 -15.06 17.62 9.64
CA SER A 205 -15.81 18.37 8.62
C SER A 205 -16.87 19.32 9.21
N LYS A 206 -16.87 19.49 10.53
CA LYS A 206 -17.67 20.51 11.21
C LYS A 206 -16.97 21.87 11.09
#